data_98dd165ad4bfc4a935aecaadf61f88e2
#
_entry.id   98dd165ad4bfc4a935aecaadf61f88e2
#
_cell.length_a   1.000
_cell.length_b   1.000
_cell.length_c   1.000
_cell.angle_alpha   90.00
_cell.angle_beta   90.00
_cell.angle_gamma   90.00
#
_symmetry.space_group_name_H-M   'P 1'
#
loop_
_entity.id
_entity.type
_entity.pdbx_description
1 polymer ?
#
loop_
_entity_poly.entity_id
_entity_poly.type
_entity_poly.pdbx_seq_one_letter_code
_entity_poly.pdbx_strand_id
1 'polypeptide(L)'
;FIYFFSIGYGFSISALAVASAILFYDQLTLPAVILLGTLFIYGIRLAMYLLLRERRSASYKKILYQPANTTRKPLIAMLMIWISCALLYVGQISPITFYLSNAAAGLDVCPLWAWIGAVVAAIGVIIEIIADAQKSAAKRINASRFVDSGLYRIVRCPNYFGEVLMWTGSYIIAIGAAASAWQWVIASLGYAGIVYVMFSGARRLELRQEENYGADPEFRAYIKRTPLILPLIPIYTLAKHNWLKG
;
A
#
# COMPACT_ATOMS: atom_id res chain seq x y z
N PHE A 1 12.68 -11.30 -10.14
CA PHE A 1 11.27 -11.61 -9.89
C PHE A 1 10.67 -10.70 -8.81
N ILE A 2 11.35 -10.54 -7.66
CA ILE A 2 10.93 -9.69 -6.53
C ILE A 2 10.82 -8.21 -6.95
N TYR A 3 11.61 -7.74 -7.90
CA TYR A 3 11.56 -6.37 -8.42
C TYR A 3 10.19 -5.97 -8.97
N PHE A 4 9.46 -6.92 -9.57
CA PHE A 4 8.13 -6.66 -10.10
C PHE A 4 7.11 -6.34 -9.02
N PHE A 5 7.19 -7.03 -7.88
CA PHE A 5 6.26 -6.84 -6.77
C PHE A 5 6.53 -5.59 -5.94
N SER A 6 7.69 -4.98 -6.10
CA SER A 6 8.08 -3.85 -5.27
C SER A 6 8.29 -2.58 -6.11
N ILE A 7 9.34 -2.55 -6.90
CA ILE A 7 9.71 -1.38 -7.68
C ILE A 7 8.75 -1.19 -8.85
N GLY A 8 8.41 -2.29 -9.55
CA GLY A 8 7.46 -2.28 -10.66
C GLY A 8 6.07 -1.83 -10.24
N TYR A 9 5.61 -2.22 -9.04
CA TYR A 9 4.35 -1.77 -8.47
C TYR A 9 4.27 -0.24 -8.38
N GLY A 10 5.25 0.39 -7.72
CA GLY A 10 5.26 1.84 -7.56
C GLY A 10 5.25 2.59 -8.89
N PHE A 11 6.11 2.18 -9.84
CA PHE A 11 6.12 2.80 -11.17
C PHE A 11 4.84 2.55 -11.95
N SER A 12 4.22 1.37 -11.84
CA SER A 12 2.95 1.06 -12.51
C SER A 12 1.82 1.94 -12.01
N ILE A 13 1.69 2.15 -10.69
CA ILE A 13 0.67 3.04 -10.14
C ILE A 13 0.89 4.48 -10.62
N SER A 14 2.13 4.98 -10.61
CA SER A 14 2.43 6.31 -11.13
C SER A 14 2.13 6.45 -12.62
N ALA A 15 2.47 5.45 -13.43
CA ALA A 15 2.19 5.44 -14.86
C ALA A 15 0.68 5.41 -15.16
N LEU A 16 -0.09 4.60 -14.42
CA LEU A 16 -1.54 4.53 -14.54
C LEU A 16 -2.21 5.85 -14.13
N ALA A 17 -1.70 6.52 -13.08
CA ALA A 17 -2.20 7.83 -12.68
C ALA A 17 -1.97 8.89 -13.77
N VAL A 18 -0.77 8.92 -14.38
CA VAL A 18 -0.46 9.82 -15.50
C VAL A 18 -1.29 9.48 -16.73
N ALA A 19 -1.42 8.18 -17.09
CA ALA A 19 -2.23 7.75 -18.21
C ALA A 19 -3.70 8.18 -18.03
N SER A 20 -4.27 8.00 -16.82
CA SER A 20 -5.63 8.47 -16.53
C SER A 20 -5.77 9.98 -16.68
N ALA A 21 -4.78 10.77 -16.23
CA ALA A 21 -4.80 12.22 -16.38
C ALA A 21 -4.73 12.66 -17.85
N ILE A 22 -3.95 11.96 -18.69
CA ILE A 22 -3.83 12.28 -20.11
C ILE A 22 -5.10 11.86 -20.88
N LEU A 23 -5.61 10.64 -20.64
CA LEU A 23 -6.76 10.11 -21.36
C LEU A 23 -8.06 10.86 -21.07
N PHE A 24 -8.18 11.40 -19.85
CA PHE A 24 -9.40 12.10 -19.39
C PHE A 24 -9.11 13.57 -19.05
N TYR A 25 -8.21 14.21 -19.80
CA TYR A 25 -7.78 15.59 -19.51
C TYR A 25 -8.95 16.56 -19.38
N ASP A 26 -9.95 16.48 -20.27
CA ASP A 26 -11.11 17.38 -20.28
C ASP A 26 -12.08 17.16 -19.11
N GLN A 27 -11.93 16.04 -18.39
CA GLN A 27 -12.78 15.67 -17.23
C GLN A 27 -12.09 15.86 -15.90
N LEU A 28 -10.89 16.44 -15.89
CA LEU A 28 -10.12 16.63 -14.67
C LEU A 28 -10.77 17.69 -13.78
N THR A 29 -11.34 17.23 -12.68
CA THR A 29 -11.78 18.09 -11.56
C THR A 29 -10.65 18.25 -10.56
N LEU A 30 -10.69 19.30 -9.72
CA LEU A 30 -9.66 19.52 -8.71
C LEU A 30 -9.45 18.30 -7.77
N PRO A 31 -10.49 17.65 -7.22
CA PRO A 31 -10.28 16.44 -6.40
C PRO A 31 -9.67 15.28 -7.20
N ALA A 32 -10.00 15.13 -8.48
CA ALA A 32 -9.37 14.11 -9.33
C ALA A 32 -7.88 14.40 -9.53
N VAL A 33 -7.49 15.65 -9.76
CA VAL A 33 -6.08 16.07 -9.87
C VAL A 33 -5.33 15.79 -8.55
N ILE A 34 -5.93 16.14 -7.41
CA ILE A 34 -5.33 15.89 -6.09
C ILE A 34 -5.12 14.38 -5.89
N LEU A 35 -6.10 13.53 -6.20
CA LEU A 35 -5.95 12.09 -6.04
C LEU A 35 -4.91 11.52 -6.99
N LEU A 36 -4.98 11.85 -8.29
CA LEU A 36 -4.00 11.36 -9.27
C LEU A 36 -2.58 11.82 -8.92
N GLY A 37 -2.42 13.07 -8.46
CA GLY A 37 -1.15 13.57 -7.93
C GLY A 37 -0.67 12.82 -6.69
N THR A 38 -1.59 12.49 -5.78
CA THR A 38 -1.30 11.68 -4.59
C THR A 38 -0.82 10.27 -4.98
N LEU A 39 -1.50 9.60 -5.91
CA LEU A 39 -1.12 8.28 -6.42
C LEU A 39 0.23 8.31 -7.16
N PHE A 40 0.48 9.36 -7.94
CA PHE A 40 1.76 9.56 -8.61
C PHE A 40 2.90 9.71 -7.60
N ILE A 41 2.76 10.60 -6.61
CA ILE A 41 3.76 10.83 -5.56
C ILE A 41 4.00 9.55 -4.75
N TYR A 42 2.91 8.86 -4.36
CA TYR A 42 2.98 7.58 -3.65
C TYR A 42 3.81 6.56 -4.45
N GLY A 43 3.49 6.35 -5.72
CA GLY A 43 4.16 5.34 -6.54
C GLY A 43 5.64 5.64 -6.77
N ILE A 44 6.00 6.89 -7.11
CA ILE A 44 7.40 7.31 -7.27
C ILE A 44 8.16 7.16 -5.94
N ARG A 45 7.59 7.63 -4.83
CA ARG A 45 8.21 7.52 -3.51
C ARG A 45 8.48 6.06 -3.13
N LEU A 46 7.49 5.19 -3.30
CA LEU A 46 7.62 3.76 -3.00
C LEU A 46 8.72 3.11 -3.85
N ALA A 47 8.70 3.33 -5.16
CA ALA A 47 9.70 2.80 -6.07
C ALA A 47 11.12 3.26 -5.70
N MET A 48 11.29 4.55 -5.44
CA MET A 48 12.58 5.14 -5.05
C MET A 48 13.07 4.63 -3.69
N TYR A 49 12.17 4.54 -2.70
CA TYR A 49 12.51 3.98 -1.38
C TYR A 49 13.02 2.54 -1.49
N LEU A 50 12.36 1.71 -2.28
CA LEU A 50 12.73 0.32 -2.49
C LEU A 50 14.04 0.18 -3.27
N LEU A 51 14.26 1.01 -4.29
CA LEU A 51 15.52 1.07 -5.04
C LEU A 51 16.71 1.46 -4.14
N LEU A 52 16.53 2.49 -3.32
CA LEU A 52 17.58 2.95 -2.40
C LEU A 52 17.87 1.90 -1.31
N ARG A 53 16.83 1.24 -0.78
CA ARG A 53 16.99 0.16 0.20
C ARG A 53 17.77 -1.01 -0.38
N GLU A 54 17.48 -1.38 -1.62
CA GLU A 54 18.19 -2.46 -2.28
C GLU A 54 19.67 -2.12 -2.49
N ARG A 55 19.97 -0.90 -2.96
CA ARG A 55 21.36 -0.47 -3.18
C ARG A 55 22.18 -0.40 -1.90
N ARG A 56 21.57 -0.01 -0.77
CA ARG A 56 22.25 0.29 0.49
C ARG A 56 22.28 -0.87 1.49
N SER A 57 21.35 -1.83 1.42
CA SER A 57 21.22 -2.90 2.42
C SER A 57 21.85 -4.21 1.98
N ALA A 58 23.00 -4.57 2.57
CA ALA A 58 23.65 -5.86 2.37
C ALA A 58 22.77 -7.04 2.82
N SER A 59 22.01 -6.86 3.90
CA SER A 59 21.05 -7.87 4.42
C SER A 59 19.91 -8.10 3.43
N TYR A 60 19.41 -7.03 2.79
CA TYR A 60 18.36 -7.16 1.79
C TYR A 60 18.87 -7.87 0.53
N LYS A 61 20.10 -7.58 0.09
CA LYS A 61 20.77 -8.31 -1.00
C LYS A 61 20.89 -9.80 -0.69
N LYS A 62 21.26 -10.18 0.54
CA LYS A 62 21.33 -11.59 0.94
C LYS A 62 19.98 -12.30 0.78
N ILE A 63 18.87 -11.65 1.12
CA ILE A 63 17.52 -12.21 0.96
C ILE A 63 17.17 -12.36 -0.54
N LEU A 64 17.49 -11.37 -1.37
CA LEU A 64 17.22 -11.40 -2.81
C LEU A 64 17.99 -12.52 -3.54
N TYR A 65 19.24 -12.76 -3.14
CA TYR A 65 20.14 -13.73 -3.77
C TYR A 65 20.17 -15.08 -3.06
N GLN A 66 19.20 -15.38 -2.18
CA GLN A 66 19.08 -16.74 -1.63
C GLN A 66 18.75 -17.76 -2.74
N PRO A 67 19.28 -18.99 -2.67
CA PRO A 67 19.05 -20.02 -3.69
C PRO A 67 17.57 -20.28 -3.98
N ALA A 68 16.71 -20.21 -2.96
CA ALA A 68 15.25 -20.34 -3.11
C ALA A 68 14.61 -19.24 -4.02
N ASN A 69 15.26 -18.09 -4.14
CA ASN A 69 14.80 -16.98 -4.98
C ASN A 69 15.48 -16.94 -6.35
N THR A 70 16.56 -17.70 -6.55
CA THR A 70 17.32 -17.77 -7.80
C THR A 70 16.92 -18.94 -8.69
N THR A 71 16.16 -19.92 -8.18
CA THR A 71 15.60 -21.00 -9.01
C THR A 71 14.70 -20.40 -10.09
N ARG A 72 15.00 -20.71 -11.35
CA ARG A 72 14.18 -20.29 -12.50
C ARG A 72 12.78 -20.89 -12.35
N LYS A 73 11.81 -20.04 -12.07
CA LYS A 73 10.40 -20.46 -12.07
C LYS A 73 9.94 -20.74 -13.51
N PRO A 74 9.02 -21.69 -13.70
CA PRO A 74 8.44 -21.92 -15.03
C PRO A 74 7.87 -20.61 -15.60
N LEU A 75 8.03 -20.40 -16.92
CA LEU A 75 7.55 -19.19 -17.60
C LEU A 75 6.06 -18.95 -17.34
N ILE A 76 5.27 -20.01 -17.37
CA ILE A 76 3.81 -19.95 -17.12
C ILE A 76 3.53 -19.38 -15.71
N ALA A 77 4.24 -19.85 -14.69
CA ALA A 77 4.06 -19.34 -13.34
C ALA A 77 4.43 -17.84 -13.24
N MET A 78 5.46 -17.40 -13.95
CA MET A 78 5.85 -15.99 -14.02
C MET A 78 4.78 -15.15 -14.70
N LEU A 79 4.23 -15.61 -15.84
CA LEU A 79 3.17 -14.93 -16.56
C LEU A 79 1.90 -14.81 -15.72
N MET A 80 1.49 -15.90 -15.04
CA MET A 80 0.31 -15.89 -14.16
C MET A 80 0.46 -14.86 -13.03
N ILE A 81 1.64 -14.77 -12.43
CA ILE A 81 1.91 -13.79 -11.39
C ILE A 81 1.87 -12.37 -11.96
N TRP A 82 2.46 -12.11 -13.13
CA TRP A 82 2.42 -10.78 -13.76
C TRP A 82 1.01 -10.35 -14.10
N ILE A 83 0.21 -11.25 -14.68
CA ILE A 83 -1.21 -10.96 -14.98
C ILE A 83 -1.97 -10.64 -13.70
N SER A 84 -1.78 -11.45 -12.63
CA SER A 84 -2.45 -11.20 -11.35
C SER A 84 -2.06 -9.85 -10.74
N CYS A 85 -0.79 -9.47 -10.82
CA CYS A 85 -0.32 -8.16 -10.38
C CYS A 85 -0.90 -7.02 -11.22
N ALA A 86 -0.90 -7.16 -12.55
CA ALA A 86 -1.46 -6.15 -13.44
C ALA A 86 -2.96 -5.95 -13.18
N LEU A 87 -3.73 -7.04 -13.01
CA LEU A 87 -5.15 -6.96 -12.66
C LEU A 87 -5.37 -6.28 -11.30
N LEU A 88 -4.51 -6.57 -10.32
CA LEU A 88 -4.56 -5.90 -9.02
C LEU A 88 -4.33 -4.39 -9.17
N TYR A 89 -3.30 -3.96 -9.92
CA TYR A 89 -2.97 -2.55 -10.10
C TYR A 89 -4.08 -1.79 -10.85
N VAL A 90 -4.64 -2.39 -11.90
CA VAL A 90 -5.79 -1.84 -12.62
C VAL A 90 -7.00 -1.75 -11.69
N GLY A 91 -7.28 -2.80 -10.91
CA GLY A 91 -8.37 -2.79 -9.94
C GLY A 91 -8.22 -1.70 -8.87
N GLN A 92 -7.00 -1.45 -8.41
CA GLN A 92 -6.73 -0.40 -7.41
C GLN A 92 -6.97 1.01 -7.94
N ILE A 93 -6.62 1.29 -9.20
CA ILE A 93 -6.80 2.61 -9.80
C ILE A 93 -8.20 2.78 -10.42
N SER A 94 -8.96 1.70 -10.57
CA SER A 94 -10.25 1.70 -11.25
C SER A 94 -11.27 2.71 -10.69
N PRO A 95 -11.37 3.00 -9.36
CA PRO A 95 -12.33 3.97 -8.85
C PRO A 95 -12.19 5.35 -9.48
N ILE A 96 -10.97 5.88 -9.55
CA ILE A 96 -10.74 7.19 -10.19
C ILE A 96 -10.90 7.12 -11.71
N THR A 97 -10.50 6.01 -12.34
CA THR A 97 -10.69 5.81 -13.78
C THR A 97 -12.18 5.76 -14.12
N PHE A 98 -13.01 5.09 -13.33
CA PHE A 98 -14.46 5.07 -13.50
C PHE A 98 -15.09 6.45 -13.28
N TYR A 99 -14.64 7.19 -12.26
CA TYR A 99 -15.08 8.58 -12.05
C TYR A 99 -14.88 9.43 -13.31
N LEU A 100 -13.68 9.38 -13.88
CA LEU A 100 -13.34 10.17 -15.05
C LEU A 100 -14.03 9.65 -16.33
N SER A 101 -14.08 8.35 -16.55
CA SER A 101 -14.71 7.76 -17.76
C SER A 101 -16.23 7.93 -17.76
N ASN A 102 -16.88 7.83 -16.60
CA ASN A 102 -18.32 8.02 -16.49
C ASN A 102 -18.68 9.51 -16.67
N ALA A 103 -17.87 10.43 -16.14
CA ALA A 103 -18.03 11.87 -16.42
C ALA A 103 -17.86 12.15 -17.94
N ALA A 104 -16.87 11.53 -18.60
CA ALA A 104 -16.68 11.65 -20.06
C ALA A 104 -17.84 11.10 -20.87
N ALA A 105 -18.53 10.08 -20.35
CA ALA A 105 -19.73 9.52 -20.97
C ALA A 105 -21.01 10.34 -20.67
N GLY A 106 -20.91 11.47 -19.95
CA GLY A 106 -22.04 12.29 -19.57
C GLY A 106 -22.91 11.68 -18.46
N LEU A 107 -22.39 10.70 -17.73
CA LEU A 107 -23.06 10.13 -16.56
C LEU A 107 -22.85 11.01 -15.33
N ASP A 108 -23.85 11.04 -14.43
CA ASP A 108 -23.75 11.75 -13.17
C ASP A 108 -22.67 11.14 -12.28
N VAL A 109 -21.72 11.96 -11.87
CA VAL A 109 -20.70 11.65 -10.88
C VAL A 109 -20.80 12.64 -9.71
N CYS A 110 -20.69 12.15 -8.49
CA CYS A 110 -20.82 13.00 -7.31
C CYS A 110 -19.46 13.54 -6.85
N PRO A 111 -19.17 14.85 -7.02
CA PRO A 111 -17.89 15.43 -6.65
C PRO A 111 -17.56 15.34 -5.16
N LEU A 112 -18.58 15.26 -4.29
CA LEU A 112 -18.39 15.16 -2.85
C LEU A 112 -17.55 13.92 -2.47
N TRP A 113 -17.86 12.77 -3.06
CA TRP A 113 -17.13 11.53 -2.80
C TRP A 113 -15.71 11.58 -3.37
N ALA A 114 -15.51 12.31 -4.49
CA ALA A 114 -14.18 12.56 -5.02
C ALA A 114 -13.34 13.42 -4.06
N TRP A 115 -13.92 14.46 -3.44
CA TRP A 115 -13.25 15.27 -2.42
C TRP A 115 -12.91 14.47 -1.17
N ILE A 116 -13.88 13.73 -0.62
CA ILE A 116 -13.65 12.88 0.57
C ILE A 116 -12.54 11.88 0.28
N GLY A 117 -12.62 11.19 -0.85
CA GLY A 117 -11.62 10.21 -1.25
C GLY A 117 -10.23 10.80 -1.42
N ALA A 118 -10.11 11.94 -2.10
CA ALA A 118 -8.83 12.61 -2.31
C ALA A 118 -8.17 13.06 -0.99
N VAL A 119 -8.96 13.62 -0.07
CA VAL A 119 -8.46 14.05 1.26
C VAL A 119 -8.00 12.85 2.08
N VAL A 120 -8.82 11.77 2.13
CA VAL A 120 -8.47 10.55 2.87
C VAL A 120 -7.20 9.91 2.30
N ALA A 121 -7.08 9.84 0.97
CA ALA A 121 -5.89 9.31 0.32
C ALA A 121 -4.64 10.15 0.63
N ALA A 122 -4.73 11.47 0.56
CA ALA A 122 -3.62 12.36 0.89
C ALA A 122 -3.16 12.21 2.34
N ILE A 123 -4.09 12.11 3.30
CA ILE A 123 -3.78 11.84 4.71
C ILE A 123 -3.04 10.49 4.85
N GLY A 124 -3.49 9.46 4.13
CA GLY A 124 -2.83 8.15 4.12
C GLY A 124 -1.36 8.23 3.71
N VAL A 125 -1.07 8.92 2.61
CA VAL A 125 0.32 9.11 2.13
C VAL A 125 1.15 9.93 3.12
N ILE A 126 0.59 10.98 3.72
CA ILE A 126 1.28 11.80 4.74
C ILE A 126 1.65 10.93 5.96
N ILE A 127 0.72 10.11 6.45
CA ILE A 127 0.98 9.18 7.56
C ILE A 127 2.12 8.23 7.21
N GLU A 128 2.13 7.68 6.01
CA GLU A 128 3.17 6.76 5.55
C GLU A 128 4.54 7.43 5.48
N ILE A 129 4.62 8.65 4.93
CA ILE A 129 5.85 9.45 4.87
C ILE A 129 6.40 9.72 6.27
N ILE A 130 5.54 10.18 7.19
CA ILE A 130 5.93 10.47 8.58
C ILE A 130 6.40 9.18 9.29
N ALA A 131 5.68 8.07 9.11
CA ALA A 131 6.04 6.79 9.70
C ALA A 131 7.43 6.31 9.24
N ASP A 132 7.68 6.35 7.94
CA ASP A 132 8.98 5.96 7.37
C ASP A 132 10.12 6.89 7.85
N ALA A 133 9.87 8.19 7.98
CA ALA A 133 10.84 9.15 8.50
C ALA A 133 11.14 8.88 10.00
N GLN A 134 10.11 8.66 10.82
CA GLN A 134 10.27 8.34 12.24
C GLN A 134 11.04 7.03 12.45
N LYS A 135 10.69 5.99 11.68
CA LYS A 135 11.41 4.72 11.70
C LYS A 135 12.88 4.87 11.33
N SER A 136 13.15 5.62 10.27
CA SER A 136 14.51 5.87 9.80
C SER A 136 15.33 6.65 10.83
N ALA A 137 14.75 7.66 11.47
CA ALA A 137 15.38 8.44 12.53
C ALA A 137 15.69 7.58 13.77
N ALA A 138 14.71 6.80 14.24
CA ALA A 138 14.89 5.92 15.40
C ALA A 138 15.99 4.85 15.13
N LYS A 139 16.03 4.29 13.94
CA LYS A 139 17.04 3.28 13.55
C LYS A 139 18.45 3.85 13.36
N ARG A 140 18.59 5.16 13.11
CA ARG A 140 19.90 5.84 13.14
C ARG A 140 20.46 5.98 14.55
N ILE A 141 19.58 6.17 15.54
CA ILE A 141 19.97 6.29 16.95
C ILE A 141 20.31 4.91 17.52
N ASN A 142 19.42 3.93 17.34
CA ASN A 142 19.65 2.56 17.79
C ASN A 142 19.07 1.55 16.79
N ALA A 143 19.95 0.95 15.98
CA ALA A 143 19.57 0.01 14.94
C ALA A 143 18.99 -1.30 15.49
N SER A 144 19.38 -1.71 16.69
CA SER A 144 18.96 -2.97 17.32
C SER A 144 17.66 -2.87 18.12
N ARG A 145 17.21 -1.65 18.49
CA ARG A 145 15.96 -1.46 19.24
C ARG A 145 14.75 -1.40 18.30
N PHE A 146 13.60 -1.90 18.77
CA PHE A 146 12.30 -1.68 18.09
C PHE A 146 11.88 -0.21 18.18
N VAL A 147 10.94 0.22 17.32
CA VAL A 147 10.42 1.60 17.29
C VAL A 147 9.06 1.63 17.98
N ASP A 148 8.93 2.48 19.00
CA ASP A 148 7.74 2.61 19.85
C ASP A 148 7.34 4.07 20.10
N SER A 149 7.90 5.01 19.32
CA SER A 149 7.68 6.46 19.46
C SER A 149 6.89 7.05 18.29
N GLY A 150 6.33 8.24 18.48
CA GLY A 150 5.55 8.92 17.43
C GLY A 150 4.32 8.12 17.02
N LEU A 151 4.10 7.94 15.71
CA LEU A 151 3.00 7.15 15.16
C LEU A 151 3.03 5.68 15.60
N TYR A 152 4.22 5.14 15.92
CA TYR A 152 4.40 3.78 16.41
C TYR A 152 3.84 3.56 17.83
N ARG A 153 3.47 4.63 18.55
CA ARG A 153 2.70 4.52 19.80
C ARG A 153 1.22 4.22 19.56
N ILE A 154 0.70 4.60 18.39
CA ILE A 154 -0.71 4.46 18.03
C ILE A 154 -0.97 3.08 17.44
N VAL A 155 -0.14 2.68 16.45
CA VAL A 155 -0.16 1.35 15.82
C VAL A 155 1.26 0.90 15.55
N ARG A 156 1.49 -0.42 15.52
CA ARG A 156 2.84 -0.98 15.29
C ARG A 156 3.33 -0.88 13.85
N CYS A 157 2.40 -0.76 12.90
CA CYS A 157 2.68 -0.67 11.47
C CYS A 157 2.02 0.58 10.86
N PRO A 158 2.39 1.82 11.28
CA PRO A 158 1.72 3.03 10.82
C PRO A 158 1.90 3.29 9.32
N ASN A 159 2.98 2.83 8.70
CA ASN A 159 3.17 2.90 7.26
C ASN A 159 2.15 2.02 6.50
N TYR A 160 1.87 0.81 6.99
CA TYR A 160 0.82 -0.04 6.39
C TYR A 160 -0.59 0.52 6.63
N PHE A 161 -0.82 1.12 7.80
CA PHE A 161 -2.06 1.85 8.05
C PHE A 161 -2.24 3.02 7.07
N GLY A 162 -1.20 3.81 6.85
CA GLY A 162 -1.21 4.91 5.87
C GLY A 162 -1.54 4.42 4.46
N GLU A 163 -0.95 3.31 4.03
CA GLU A 163 -1.22 2.71 2.72
C GLU A 163 -2.66 2.18 2.61
N VAL A 164 -3.18 1.49 3.64
CA VAL A 164 -4.59 1.08 3.69
C VAL A 164 -5.51 2.29 3.61
N LEU A 165 -5.20 3.36 4.34
CA LEU A 165 -6.00 4.58 4.34
C LEU A 165 -5.98 5.27 2.97
N MET A 166 -4.82 5.34 2.32
CA MET A 166 -4.68 5.89 0.97
C MET A 166 -5.56 5.13 -0.04
N TRP A 167 -5.52 3.80 -0.03
CA TRP A 167 -6.36 3.00 -0.91
C TRP A 167 -7.84 3.02 -0.52
N THR A 168 -8.17 3.20 0.76
CA THR A 168 -9.55 3.47 1.21
C THR A 168 -10.06 4.77 0.61
N GLY A 169 -9.24 5.83 0.60
CA GLY A 169 -9.58 7.10 -0.05
C GLY A 169 -9.85 6.94 -1.55
N SER A 170 -8.98 6.17 -2.24
CA SER A 170 -9.21 5.84 -3.66
C SER A 170 -10.53 5.07 -3.86
N TYR A 171 -10.83 4.10 -3.01
CA TYR A 171 -12.06 3.30 -3.10
C TYR A 171 -13.34 4.10 -2.80
N ILE A 172 -13.30 5.06 -1.88
CA ILE A 172 -14.43 5.93 -1.53
C ILE A 172 -14.99 6.66 -2.76
N ILE A 173 -14.16 6.99 -3.74
CA ILE A 173 -14.60 7.64 -4.99
C ILE A 173 -15.60 6.79 -5.76
N ALA A 174 -15.50 5.45 -5.69
CA ALA A 174 -16.44 4.56 -6.34
C ALA A 174 -17.90 4.77 -5.87
N ILE A 175 -18.11 5.26 -4.62
CA ILE A 175 -19.45 5.54 -4.09
C ILE A 175 -20.18 6.60 -4.94
N GLY A 176 -19.46 7.59 -5.44
CA GLY A 176 -20.02 8.65 -6.25
C GLY A 176 -19.81 8.51 -7.76
N ALA A 177 -19.20 7.38 -8.18
CA ALA A 177 -18.73 7.24 -9.55
C ALA A 177 -19.20 5.94 -10.22
N ALA A 178 -19.39 4.85 -9.48
CA ALA A 178 -19.68 3.55 -10.08
C ALA A 178 -21.11 3.51 -10.63
N ALA A 179 -21.24 3.43 -11.96
CA ALA A 179 -22.50 3.43 -12.68
C ALA A 179 -23.07 2.02 -12.91
N SER A 180 -22.33 0.96 -12.59
CA SER A 180 -22.74 -0.42 -12.85
C SER A 180 -22.16 -1.39 -11.81
N ALA A 181 -22.82 -2.55 -11.67
CA ALA A 181 -22.40 -3.60 -10.72
C ALA A 181 -20.97 -4.09 -11.01
N TRP A 182 -20.54 -4.21 -12.26
CA TRP A 182 -19.21 -4.68 -12.60
C TRP A 182 -18.11 -3.68 -12.20
N GLN A 183 -18.39 -2.38 -12.25
CA GLN A 183 -17.46 -1.35 -11.75
C GLN A 183 -17.25 -1.50 -10.24
N TRP A 184 -18.32 -1.76 -9.49
CA TRP A 184 -18.23 -2.07 -8.06
C TRP A 184 -17.42 -3.33 -7.80
N VAL A 185 -17.63 -4.40 -8.57
CA VAL A 185 -16.88 -5.65 -8.42
C VAL A 185 -15.38 -5.42 -8.64
N ILE A 186 -14.99 -4.74 -9.72
CA ILE A 186 -13.57 -4.47 -10.01
C ILE A 186 -12.93 -3.60 -8.92
N ALA A 187 -13.57 -2.50 -8.54
CA ALA A 187 -13.08 -1.62 -7.49
C ALA A 187 -12.91 -2.36 -6.15
N SER A 188 -13.91 -3.17 -5.78
CA SER A 188 -13.88 -3.95 -4.53
C SER A 188 -12.81 -5.03 -4.54
N LEU A 189 -12.60 -5.73 -5.65
CA LEU A 189 -11.53 -6.72 -5.79
C LEU A 189 -10.15 -6.06 -5.70
N GLY A 190 -9.96 -4.91 -6.35
CA GLY A 190 -8.73 -4.13 -6.24
C GLY A 190 -8.44 -3.69 -4.81
N TYR A 191 -9.44 -3.14 -4.13
CA TYR A 191 -9.33 -2.70 -2.74
C TYR A 191 -9.10 -3.87 -1.78
N ALA A 192 -9.90 -4.93 -1.86
CA ALA A 192 -9.72 -6.11 -1.01
C ALA A 192 -8.34 -6.76 -1.20
N GLY A 193 -7.86 -6.81 -2.45
CA GLY A 193 -6.55 -7.34 -2.78
C GLY A 193 -5.42 -6.59 -2.10
N ILE A 194 -5.42 -5.24 -2.14
CA ILE A 194 -4.36 -4.47 -1.47
C ILE A 194 -4.46 -4.54 0.05
N VAL A 195 -5.66 -4.52 0.61
CA VAL A 195 -5.86 -4.72 2.06
C VAL A 195 -5.28 -6.07 2.49
N TYR A 196 -5.55 -7.14 1.74
CA TYR A 196 -4.96 -8.45 1.98
C TYR A 196 -3.43 -8.42 1.95
N VAL A 197 -2.83 -7.75 0.96
CA VAL A 197 -1.37 -7.60 0.84
C VAL A 197 -0.79 -6.87 2.05
N MET A 198 -1.44 -5.80 2.51
CA MET A 198 -0.99 -5.03 3.68
C MET A 198 -1.07 -5.84 4.98
N PHE A 199 -2.16 -6.56 5.20
CA PHE A 199 -2.30 -7.42 6.37
C PHE A 199 -1.29 -8.58 6.35
N SER A 200 -1.07 -9.20 5.18
CA SER A 200 -0.04 -10.22 4.99
C SER A 200 1.37 -9.69 5.25
N GLY A 201 1.65 -8.47 4.78
CA GLY A 201 2.91 -7.77 5.06
C GLY A 201 3.12 -7.48 6.54
N ALA A 202 2.08 -7.04 7.23
CA ALA A 202 2.11 -6.77 8.66
C ALA A 202 2.36 -8.05 9.48
N ARG A 203 1.71 -9.15 9.10
CA ARG A 203 1.98 -10.46 9.73
C ARG A 203 3.45 -10.87 9.56
N ARG A 204 4.00 -10.76 8.35
CA ARG A 204 5.44 -11.06 8.13
C ARG A 204 6.35 -10.18 8.97
N LEU A 205 6.02 -8.90 9.08
CA LEU A 205 6.78 -7.97 9.91
C LEU A 205 6.67 -8.33 11.40
N GLU A 206 5.47 -8.71 11.87
CA GLU A 206 5.24 -9.15 13.24
C GLU A 206 6.10 -10.38 13.59
N LEU A 207 6.09 -11.42 12.76
CA LEU A 207 6.91 -12.61 12.96
C LEU A 207 8.40 -12.28 13.04
N ARG A 208 8.90 -11.43 12.14
CA ARG A 208 10.30 -10.96 12.19
C ARG A 208 10.60 -10.13 13.44
N GLN A 209 9.67 -9.30 13.90
CA GLN A 209 9.85 -8.53 15.14
C GLN A 209 9.89 -9.46 16.35
N GLU A 210 9.08 -10.51 16.35
CA GLU A 210 9.10 -11.53 17.39
C GLU A 210 10.45 -12.26 17.46
N GLU A 211 11.02 -12.64 16.31
CA GLU A 211 12.35 -13.26 16.23
C GLU A 211 13.45 -12.33 16.77
N ASN A 212 13.37 -11.03 16.44
CA ASN A 212 14.43 -10.07 16.78
C ASN A 212 14.32 -9.50 18.20
N TYR A 213 13.10 -9.34 18.72
CA TYR A 213 12.84 -8.59 19.95
C TYR A 213 11.99 -9.37 20.96
N GLY A 214 11.57 -10.59 20.65
CA GLY A 214 10.63 -11.35 21.48
C GLY A 214 11.12 -11.67 22.89
N ALA A 215 12.44 -11.67 23.14
CA ALA A 215 13.03 -11.83 24.47
C ALA A 215 13.03 -10.52 25.29
N ASP A 216 12.78 -9.36 24.69
CA ASP A 216 12.81 -8.06 25.35
C ASP A 216 11.50 -7.80 26.12
N PRO A 217 11.53 -7.61 27.44
CA PRO A 217 10.34 -7.33 28.26
C PRO A 217 9.62 -6.03 27.83
N GLU A 218 10.38 -4.99 27.39
CA GLU A 218 9.80 -3.74 26.91
C GLU A 218 9.01 -3.96 25.61
N PHE A 219 9.56 -4.77 24.70
CA PHE A 219 8.84 -5.15 23.50
C PHE A 219 7.56 -5.93 23.80
N ARG A 220 7.62 -6.87 24.75
CA ARG A 220 6.43 -7.62 25.22
C ARG A 220 5.35 -6.70 25.79
N ALA A 221 5.73 -5.70 26.56
CA ALA A 221 4.79 -4.70 27.08
C ALA A 221 4.21 -3.84 25.97
N TYR A 222 5.04 -3.46 24.99
CA TYR A 222 4.64 -2.65 23.83
C TYR A 222 3.60 -3.36 22.96
N ILE A 223 3.79 -4.62 22.58
CA ILE A 223 2.87 -5.36 21.69
C ILE A 223 1.51 -5.65 22.34
N LYS A 224 1.45 -5.71 23.69
CA LYS A 224 0.19 -5.90 24.43
C LYS A 224 -0.72 -4.67 24.42
N ARG A 225 -0.14 -3.46 24.35
CA ARG A 225 -0.89 -2.19 24.43
C ARG A 225 -1.12 -1.53 23.07
N THR A 226 -0.32 -1.86 22.04
CA THR A 226 -0.34 -1.18 20.75
C THR A 226 -0.87 -2.12 19.67
N PRO A 227 -2.01 -1.80 19.03
CA PRO A 227 -2.57 -2.61 17.94
C PRO A 227 -1.64 -2.66 16.73
N LEU A 228 -1.81 -3.66 15.86
CA LEU A 228 -0.85 -3.93 14.79
C LEU A 228 -0.96 -2.92 13.65
N ILE A 229 -2.15 -2.73 13.06
CA ILE A 229 -2.36 -1.91 11.85
C ILE A 229 -3.39 -0.82 12.09
N LEU A 230 -4.59 -1.18 12.54
CA LEU A 230 -5.72 -0.28 12.61
C LEU A 230 -5.80 0.36 14.01
N PRO A 231 -5.76 1.69 14.10
CA PRO A 231 -6.00 2.37 15.38
C PRO A 231 -7.44 2.08 15.85
N LEU A 232 -7.63 2.03 17.16
CA LEU A 232 -8.94 1.78 17.80
C LEU A 232 -9.52 0.37 17.61
N ILE A 233 -8.97 -0.45 16.69
CA ILE A 233 -9.38 -1.84 16.51
C ILE A 233 -8.36 -2.74 17.22
N PRO A 234 -8.76 -3.57 18.20
CA PRO A 234 -7.84 -4.33 19.06
C PRO A 234 -7.26 -5.56 18.35
N ILE A 235 -6.72 -5.38 17.16
CA ILE A 235 -5.97 -6.42 16.44
C ILE A 235 -4.51 -6.37 16.90
N TYR A 236 -4.20 -7.14 17.95
CA TYR A 236 -2.85 -7.15 18.53
C TYR A 236 -1.92 -8.19 17.90
N THR A 237 -2.45 -9.19 17.19
CA THR A 237 -1.64 -10.19 16.50
C THR A 237 -2.35 -10.78 15.28
N LEU A 238 -1.58 -11.00 14.23
CA LEU A 238 -1.96 -11.73 13.02
C LEU A 238 -1.16 -13.04 12.88
N ALA A 239 -0.23 -13.33 13.79
CA ALA A 239 0.68 -14.47 13.70
C ALA A 239 -0.05 -15.82 13.56
N LYS A 240 -1.23 -15.95 14.21
CA LYS A 240 -2.06 -17.17 14.19
C LYS A 240 -2.83 -17.39 12.86
N HIS A 241 -2.95 -16.36 12.02
CA HIS A 241 -3.75 -16.42 10.79
C HIS A 241 -2.91 -16.95 9.62
N ASN A 242 -2.79 -18.28 9.52
CA ASN A 242 -1.97 -18.94 8.50
C ASN A 242 -2.44 -18.73 7.05
N TRP A 243 -3.66 -18.25 6.82
CA TRP A 243 -4.19 -17.90 5.50
C TRP A 243 -3.59 -16.57 4.97
N LEU A 244 -3.08 -15.70 5.85
CA LEU A 244 -2.32 -14.50 5.49
C LEU A 244 -0.87 -14.88 5.11
N LYS A 245 -0.71 -15.82 4.17
CA LYS A 245 0.59 -16.16 3.60
C LYS A 245 0.83 -15.24 2.40
N GLY A 246 1.70 -14.27 2.56
CA GLY A 246 2.21 -13.47 1.47
C GLY A 246 3.70 -13.77 1.24
#